data_05e51e7d21d069c12836be5fd46a2fa5
#
_entry.id   05e51e7d21d069c12836be5fd46a2fa5
#
_cell.length_a   1.000
_cell.length_b   1.000
_cell.length_c   1.000
_cell.angle_alpha   90.00
_cell.angle_beta   90.00
_cell.angle_gamma   90.00
#
_symmetry.space_group_name_H-M   'P 1'
#
loop_
_entity.id
_entity.type
_entity.pdbx_description
1 polymer ?
#
loop_
_entity_poly.entity_id
_entity_poly.type
_entity_poly.pdbx_seq_one_letter_code
_entity_poly.pdbx_strand_id
1 'polypeptide(L)'
;MSAAKELEDAAGKYASEAIRFDSQGSRGMAIQNYQSAISTLIKLAKIYPDYKLNKLYIDRASTYQARIKALSSVHGNTILDPQTNEQVQEDGLNNGSQAPQIVQSLKASYDELIMKEKPDVNWDDVIGLNVSKKALRESIIFPVQRPDLFPLGWPRGILMYGPPGCGKTMLAAATATEIDGYFLTVDAATIMSKWLGEAEKNVAKLFNSAREMLNDGAKSVIIFIDELDSLLGSRNQEVGGEIRVRNQFLKEMDGIMDKGKNLHMYIIGATNKPWALDWPFLRRFQRRVYVHLPDVDARIAMFRDYTTPIKLDNVKLEDIAELTDGYSGSDIKDVCQSVLISVVSELFAKGEAENKDSKPRDITLDDFKEILKKKRPSVSGEMLRAYVQWSENYKAL
;
A
#
# COMPACT_ATOMS: atom_id res chain seq x y z
N MET A 1 5.36 33.13 9.36
CA MET A 1 5.71 31.67 9.27
C MET A 1 6.45 31.35 10.54
N SER A 2 6.06 30.28 11.24
CA SER A 2 6.36 30.11 12.65
C SER A 2 7.79 29.59 12.87
N ALA A 3 8.40 29.97 14.00
CA ALA A 3 9.71 29.48 14.46
C ALA A 3 9.82 27.94 14.50
N ALA A 4 8.70 27.22 14.55
CA ALA A 4 8.64 25.76 14.43
C ALA A 4 9.12 25.28 13.05
N LYS A 5 8.72 25.97 11.98
CA LYS A 5 9.11 25.62 10.61
C LYS A 5 10.60 25.87 10.35
N GLU A 6 11.15 26.94 10.92
CA GLU A 6 12.60 27.23 10.82
C GLU A 6 13.44 26.14 11.51
N LEU A 7 12.99 25.64 12.67
CA LEU A 7 13.67 24.54 13.36
C LEU A 7 13.52 23.22 12.60
N GLU A 8 12.38 22.99 11.97
CA GLU A 8 12.14 21.80 11.13
C GLU A 8 13.05 21.81 9.89
N ASP A 9 13.12 22.97 9.19
CA ASP A 9 14.00 23.15 8.03
C ASP A 9 15.48 23.02 8.41
N ALA A 10 15.89 23.54 9.57
CA ALA A 10 17.25 23.40 10.09
C ALA A 10 17.59 21.93 10.40
N ALA A 11 16.67 21.19 11.06
CA ALA A 11 16.87 19.77 11.34
C ALA A 11 16.96 18.94 10.05
N GLY A 12 16.14 19.26 9.04
CA GLY A 12 16.18 18.64 7.73
C GLY A 12 17.51 18.88 7.00
N LYS A 13 18.05 20.11 7.09
CA LYS A 13 19.35 20.45 6.50
C LYS A 13 20.49 19.66 7.14
N TYR A 14 20.56 19.61 8.46
CA TYR A 14 21.58 18.82 9.17
C TYR A 14 21.45 17.33 8.86
N ALA A 15 20.25 16.79 8.78
CA ALA A 15 20.04 15.40 8.43
C ALA A 15 20.51 15.08 7.00
N SER A 16 20.22 15.97 6.03
CA SER A 16 20.65 15.80 4.64
C SER A 16 22.19 15.86 4.49
N GLU A 17 22.85 16.77 5.22
CA GLU A 17 24.31 16.86 5.25
C GLU A 17 24.94 15.64 5.93
N ALA A 18 24.33 15.14 7.02
CA ALA A 18 24.77 13.94 7.70
C ALA A 18 24.77 12.73 6.76
N ILE A 19 23.66 12.52 6.03
CA ILE A 19 23.51 11.43 5.06
C ILE A 19 24.54 11.55 3.93
N ARG A 20 24.79 12.78 3.45
CA ARG A 20 25.79 13.04 2.41
C ARG A 20 27.19 12.66 2.88
N PHE A 21 27.61 13.08 4.07
CA PHE A 21 28.92 12.76 4.62
C PHE A 21 29.06 11.27 4.96
N ASP A 22 27.98 10.64 5.40
CA ASP A 22 27.91 9.20 5.66
C ASP A 22 28.12 8.40 4.36
N SER A 23 27.46 8.80 3.26
CA SER A 23 27.63 8.18 1.94
C SER A 23 29.03 8.38 1.33
N GLN A 24 29.70 9.47 1.70
CA GLN A 24 31.06 9.79 1.28
C GLN A 24 32.13 9.13 2.17
N GLY A 25 31.74 8.38 3.20
CA GLY A 25 32.66 7.76 4.14
C GLY A 25 33.29 8.74 5.16
N SER A 26 32.86 10.00 5.19
CA SER A 26 33.34 11.04 6.11
C SER A 26 32.64 10.92 7.47
N ARG A 27 32.95 9.86 8.23
CA ARG A 27 32.26 9.43 9.44
C ARG A 27 32.16 10.52 10.52
N GLY A 28 33.26 11.24 10.79
CA GLY A 28 33.28 12.30 11.81
C GLY A 28 32.28 13.42 11.51
N MET A 29 32.25 13.88 10.26
CA MET A 29 31.31 14.90 9.78
C MET A 29 29.85 14.38 9.77
N ALA A 30 29.66 13.12 9.42
CA ALA A 30 28.34 12.49 9.48
C ALA A 30 27.81 12.43 10.92
N ILE A 31 28.60 11.97 11.89
CA ILE A 31 28.22 11.90 13.31
C ILE A 31 27.87 13.28 13.84
N GLN A 32 28.68 14.30 13.57
CA GLN A 32 28.44 15.67 14.04
C GLN A 32 27.12 16.23 13.48
N ASN A 33 26.84 16.03 12.20
CA ASN A 33 25.61 16.51 11.60
C ASN A 33 24.38 15.71 12.08
N TYR A 34 24.47 14.39 12.28
CA TYR A 34 23.41 13.61 12.94
C TYR A 34 23.12 14.11 14.36
N GLN A 35 24.14 14.43 15.16
CA GLN A 35 23.97 14.99 16.50
C GLN A 35 23.25 16.36 16.45
N SER A 36 23.60 17.21 15.50
CA SER A 36 22.95 18.51 15.29
C SER A 36 21.48 18.34 14.89
N ALA A 37 21.16 17.40 14.01
CA ALA A 37 19.79 17.07 13.64
C ALA A 37 18.98 16.57 14.85
N ILE A 38 19.51 15.64 15.65
CA ILE A 38 18.88 15.12 16.86
C ILE A 38 18.58 16.23 17.84
N SER A 39 19.58 17.08 18.15
CA SER A 39 19.41 18.18 19.11
C SER A 39 18.33 19.16 18.69
N THR A 40 18.23 19.45 17.40
CA THR A 40 17.23 20.35 16.81
C THR A 40 15.83 19.75 16.86
N LEU A 41 15.67 18.46 16.55
CA LEU A 41 14.39 17.74 16.64
C LEU A 41 13.89 17.64 18.09
N ILE A 42 14.78 17.36 19.06
CA ILE A 42 14.42 17.30 20.47
C ILE A 42 14.02 18.69 20.98
N LYS A 43 14.74 19.75 20.54
CA LYS A 43 14.39 21.13 20.88
C LYS A 43 13.00 21.51 20.34
N LEU A 44 12.69 21.11 19.11
CA LEU A 44 11.38 21.33 18.49
C LEU A 44 10.27 20.64 19.29
N ALA A 45 10.45 19.37 19.63
CA ALA A 45 9.47 18.59 20.40
C ALA A 45 9.26 19.15 21.84
N LYS A 46 10.30 19.73 22.47
CA LYS A 46 10.20 20.40 23.77
C LYS A 46 9.48 21.74 23.74
N ILE A 47 9.71 22.55 22.70
CA ILE A 47 9.11 23.88 22.56
C ILE A 47 7.63 23.78 22.16
N TYR A 48 7.26 22.80 21.39
CA TYR A 48 5.90 22.60 20.87
C TYR A 48 5.35 21.21 21.22
N PRO A 49 5.01 20.92 22.50
CA PRO A 49 4.64 19.60 22.98
C PRO A 49 3.37 19.02 22.32
N ASP A 50 2.43 19.87 21.90
CA ASP A 50 1.17 19.48 21.27
C ASP A 50 1.22 19.42 19.73
N TYR A 51 2.42 19.51 19.16
CA TYR A 51 2.55 19.48 17.69
C TYR A 51 2.33 18.07 17.15
N LYS A 52 1.43 17.96 16.16
CA LYS A 52 1.01 16.66 15.59
C LYS A 52 2.15 15.75 15.12
N LEU A 53 3.30 16.31 14.79
CA LEU A 53 4.45 15.59 14.26
C LEU A 53 5.51 15.23 15.32
N ASN A 54 5.29 15.52 16.61
CA ASN A 54 6.26 15.25 17.67
C ASN A 54 6.67 13.79 17.76
N LYS A 55 5.73 12.85 17.60
CA LYS A 55 6.03 11.41 17.57
C LYS A 55 7.01 11.09 16.45
N LEU A 56 6.79 11.65 15.26
CA LEU A 56 7.66 11.48 14.09
C LEU A 56 9.06 12.07 14.33
N TYR A 57 9.17 13.21 15.00
CA TYR A 57 10.47 13.83 15.31
C TYR A 57 11.28 13.02 16.32
N ILE A 58 10.62 12.44 17.33
CA ILE A 58 11.26 11.56 18.32
C ILE A 58 11.73 10.27 17.64
N ASP A 59 10.93 9.67 16.76
CA ASP A 59 11.29 8.47 16.02
C ASP A 59 12.49 8.72 15.08
N ARG A 60 12.53 9.87 14.39
CA ARG A 60 13.67 10.29 13.57
C ARG A 60 14.93 10.50 14.41
N ALA A 61 14.83 11.16 15.54
CA ALA A 61 15.95 11.35 16.44
C ALA A 61 16.54 10.01 16.95
N SER A 62 15.69 9.04 17.28
CA SER A 62 16.09 7.68 17.66
C SER A 62 16.81 6.95 16.52
N THR A 63 16.33 7.10 15.29
CA THR A 63 16.97 6.51 14.09
C THR A 63 18.38 7.08 13.85
N TYR A 64 18.54 8.40 13.97
CA TYR A 64 19.85 9.04 13.83
C TYR A 64 20.80 8.64 14.95
N GLN A 65 20.29 8.46 16.19
CA GLN A 65 21.09 8.01 17.31
C GLN A 65 21.60 6.58 17.12
N ALA A 66 20.77 5.68 16.59
CA ALA A 66 21.17 4.33 16.20
C ALA A 66 22.26 4.35 15.11
N ARG A 67 22.16 5.26 14.13
CA ARG A 67 23.16 5.41 13.08
C ARG A 67 24.50 5.91 13.62
N ILE A 68 24.48 6.90 14.51
CA ILE A 68 25.70 7.37 15.22
C ILE A 68 26.39 6.22 15.93
N LYS A 69 25.62 5.40 16.66
CA LYS A 69 26.16 4.23 17.37
C LYS A 69 26.82 3.24 16.42
N ALA A 70 26.21 2.97 15.27
CA ALA A 70 26.77 2.12 14.23
C ALA A 70 28.06 2.68 13.62
N LEU A 71 28.13 4.00 13.38
CA LEU A 71 29.32 4.67 12.86
C LEU A 71 30.47 4.74 13.88
N SER A 72 30.15 4.78 15.19
CA SER A 72 31.10 4.82 16.28
C SER A 72 31.68 3.44 16.61
N SER A 73 30.90 2.36 16.46
CA SER A 73 31.30 0.99 16.78
C SER A 73 32.34 0.39 15.82
N VAL A 74 32.55 1.00 14.64
CA VAL A 74 33.57 0.57 13.66
C VAL A 74 34.99 1.10 14.01
N HIS A 75 35.17 1.78 15.14
CA HIS A 75 36.44 2.36 15.56
C HIS A 75 37.22 1.49 16.57
N GLY A 76 36.91 0.20 16.64
CA GLY A 76 37.60 -0.77 17.51
C GLY A 76 38.79 -1.50 16.87
N ASN A 77 39.27 -1.15 15.68
CA ASN A 77 40.50 -1.72 15.11
C ASN A 77 41.09 -0.77 14.07
N THR A 78 42.05 0.03 14.47
CA THR A 78 43.29 0.40 13.74
C THR A 78 43.84 1.74 14.27
N ILE A 79 44.66 1.73 15.29
CA ILE A 79 45.89 2.51 15.41
C ILE A 79 46.88 1.62 16.17
N LEU A 80 47.78 0.99 15.49
CA LEU A 80 48.99 0.39 16.04
C LEU A 80 50.05 1.45 15.99
N ASP A 81 50.47 1.92 17.16
CA ASP A 81 51.77 2.56 17.39
C ASP A 81 52.73 1.47 17.76
N PRO A 82 53.94 1.38 17.18
CA PRO A 82 54.86 0.27 17.40
C PRO A 82 55.80 0.61 18.53
N GLN A 83 55.52 0.13 19.75
CA GLN A 83 56.51 -0.22 20.79
C GLN A 83 55.80 -0.48 22.12
N THR A 84 55.58 -1.74 22.46
CA THR A 84 55.99 -2.38 23.70
C THR A 84 55.57 -3.84 23.70
N ASN A 85 56.54 -4.72 23.83
CA ASN A 85 56.37 -6.13 24.13
C ASN A 85 55.77 -6.27 25.56
N GLU A 86 54.67 -7.02 25.68
CA GLU A 86 54.45 -7.90 26.82
C GLU A 86 53.43 -8.98 26.45
N GLN A 87 53.87 -10.21 26.68
CA GLN A 87 53.13 -11.44 26.52
C GLN A 87 51.96 -11.50 27.50
N VAL A 88 50.74 -11.77 27.05
CA VAL A 88 49.71 -12.40 27.87
C VAL A 88 48.90 -13.38 27.01
N GLN A 89 48.76 -14.55 27.58
CA GLN A 89 48.21 -15.80 27.13
C GLN A 89 46.88 -15.76 26.36
N GLU A 90 46.80 -16.71 25.41
CA GLU A 90 45.55 -17.18 24.79
C GLU A 90 44.59 -17.71 25.87
N ASP A 91 43.41 -17.10 25.90
CA ASP A 91 42.20 -17.78 26.37
C ASP A 91 41.10 -17.55 25.36
N GLY A 92 40.64 -18.67 24.81
CA GLY A 92 39.63 -18.71 23.76
C GLY A 92 38.27 -18.24 24.24
N LEU A 93 37.65 -17.39 23.45
CA LEU A 93 36.21 -17.19 23.46
C LEU A 93 35.70 -16.86 22.06
N ASN A 94 35.02 -17.84 21.49
CA ASN A 94 34.13 -17.77 20.36
C ASN A 94 33.26 -16.53 20.40
N ASN A 95 33.40 -15.62 19.45
CA ASN A 95 32.40 -14.60 19.15
C ASN A 95 32.17 -14.46 17.62
N GLY A 96 31.70 -15.55 17.03
CA GLY A 96 31.03 -15.53 15.75
C GLY A 96 29.53 -15.57 15.96
N SER A 97 28.79 -14.47 16.08
CA SER A 97 27.31 -14.50 16.03
C SER A 97 26.64 -13.11 16.16
N GLN A 98 27.15 -12.04 15.58
CA GLN A 98 26.38 -10.78 15.56
C GLN A 98 25.94 -10.31 14.15
N ALA A 99 26.51 -10.85 13.09
CA ALA A 99 26.06 -10.58 11.74
C ALA A 99 24.67 -11.19 11.41
N PRO A 100 24.26 -12.37 11.94
CA PRO A 100 22.92 -12.92 11.67
C PRO A 100 21.77 -12.13 12.25
N GLN A 101 21.94 -11.48 13.43
CA GLN A 101 20.84 -10.78 14.11
C GLN A 101 20.44 -9.46 13.43
N ILE A 102 21.39 -8.72 12.86
CA ILE A 102 21.12 -7.49 12.12
C ILE A 102 20.44 -7.83 10.78
N VAL A 103 20.87 -8.88 10.12
CA VAL A 103 20.23 -9.38 8.90
C VAL A 103 18.84 -9.95 9.17
N GLN A 104 18.64 -10.60 10.34
CA GLN A 104 17.33 -11.08 10.78
C GLN A 104 16.38 -9.94 11.18
N SER A 105 16.87 -8.90 11.86
CA SER A 105 16.04 -7.73 12.20
C SER A 105 15.67 -6.90 10.95
N LEU A 106 16.57 -6.79 9.97
CA LEU A 106 16.30 -6.18 8.68
C LEU A 106 15.35 -7.02 7.82
N LYS A 107 15.42 -8.36 7.89
CA LYS A 107 14.44 -9.25 7.28
C LYS A 107 13.08 -9.14 7.94
N ALA A 108 12.99 -9.12 9.27
CA ALA A 108 11.74 -8.98 10.01
C ALA A 108 11.03 -7.64 9.71
N SER A 109 11.77 -6.52 9.66
CA SER A 109 11.17 -5.21 9.32
C SER A 109 10.73 -5.10 7.85
N TYR A 110 11.28 -5.94 6.97
CA TYR A 110 10.91 -6.02 5.56
C TYR A 110 9.73 -6.97 5.35
N ASP A 111 9.68 -8.09 6.07
CA ASP A 111 8.55 -9.02 6.04
C ASP A 111 7.25 -8.40 6.60
N GLU A 112 7.36 -7.36 7.46
CA GLU A 112 6.23 -6.53 7.90
C GLU A 112 5.66 -5.60 6.80
N LEU A 113 6.43 -5.31 5.74
CA LEU A 113 6.02 -4.44 4.62
C LEU A 113 5.34 -5.18 3.47
N ILE A 114 5.54 -6.48 3.42
CA ILE A 114 4.95 -7.35 2.40
C ILE A 114 4.05 -8.34 3.11
N MET A 115 2.76 -8.10 3.02
CA MET A 115 1.79 -9.11 3.42
C MET A 115 1.83 -10.24 2.38
N LYS A 116 2.47 -11.35 2.78
CA LYS A 116 2.52 -12.59 2.01
C LYS A 116 1.31 -13.41 2.41
N GLU A 117 0.19 -13.20 1.76
CA GLU A 117 -1.03 -13.93 2.08
C GLU A 117 -1.51 -14.73 0.86
N LYS A 118 -2.05 -15.91 1.12
CA LYS A 118 -3.04 -16.47 0.22
C LYS A 118 -4.36 -15.83 0.63
N PRO A 119 -4.92 -14.91 -0.18
CA PRO A 119 -6.15 -14.23 0.19
C PRO A 119 -7.29 -15.23 0.25
N ASP A 120 -8.15 -15.09 1.26
CA ASP A 120 -9.38 -15.86 1.43
C ASP A 120 -10.57 -15.11 0.79
N VAL A 121 -10.39 -14.61 -0.42
CA VAL A 121 -11.40 -13.90 -1.19
C VAL A 121 -11.63 -14.67 -2.47
N ASN A 122 -12.84 -15.16 -2.64
CA ASN A 122 -13.22 -15.90 -3.82
C ASN A 122 -13.70 -14.98 -4.94
N TRP A 123 -13.71 -15.48 -6.15
CA TRP A 123 -14.20 -14.75 -7.32
C TRP A 123 -15.68 -14.36 -7.23
N ASP A 124 -16.48 -15.18 -6.53
CA ASP A 124 -17.91 -14.98 -6.34
C ASP A 124 -18.19 -13.90 -5.27
N ASP A 125 -17.27 -13.67 -4.34
CA ASP A 125 -17.37 -12.61 -3.33
C ASP A 125 -17.29 -11.20 -3.95
N VAL A 126 -16.73 -11.10 -5.15
CA VAL A 126 -16.67 -9.85 -5.92
C VAL A 126 -17.98 -9.67 -6.70
N ILE A 127 -18.89 -8.88 -6.17
CA ILE A 127 -20.21 -8.66 -6.78
C ILE A 127 -20.08 -7.79 -8.04
N GLY A 128 -20.70 -8.20 -9.13
CA GLY A 128 -20.69 -7.49 -10.42
C GLY A 128 -19.32 -7.48 -11.09
N LEU A 129 -18.93 -6.35 -11.68
CA LEU A 129 -17.66 -6.10 -12.37
C LEU A 129 -17.33 -7.12 -13.48
N ASN A 130 -18.34 -7.62 -14.20
CA ASN A 130 -18.20 -8.68 -15.19
C ASN A 130 -17.16 -8.37 -16.29
N VAL A 131 -17.12 -7.13 -16.76
CA VAL A 131 -16.15 -6.69 -17.77
C VAL A 131 -14.72 -6.72 -17.21
N SER A 132 -14.52 -6.22 -15.98
CA SER A 132 -13.22 -6.22 -15.30
C SER A 132 -12.78 -7.65 -14.97
N LYS A 133 -13.67 -8.50 -14.49
CA LYS A 133 -13.44 -9.93 -14.27
C LYS A 133 -13.00 -10.63 -15.56
N LYS A 134 -13.71 -10.41 -16.66
CA LYS A 134 -13.34 -10.98 -17.97
C LYS A 134 -11.94 -10.53 -18.39
N ALA A 135 -11.62 -9.25 -18.27
CA ALA A 135 -10.29 -8.73 -18.61
C ALA A 135 -9.15 -9.39 -17.81
N LEU A 136 -9.36 -9.64 -16.52
CA LEU A 136 -8.37 -10.34 -15.67
C LEU A 136 -8.27 -11.82 -15.99
N ARG A 137 -9.40 -12.49 -16.31
CA ARG A 137 -9.35 -13.87 -16.79
C ARG A 137 -8.51 -14.02 -18.04
N GLU A 138 -8.72 -13.16 -19.03
CA GLU A 138 -7.97 -13.17 -20.28
C GLU A 138 -6.48 -12.85 -20.08
N SER A 139 -6.14 -11.96 -19.14
CA SER A 139 -4.78 -11.46 -18.95
C SER A 139 -3.94 -12.31 -18.01
N ILE A 140 -4.54 -12.99 -17.03
CA ILE A 140 -3.84 -13.69 -15.96
C ILE A 140 -4.24 -15.17 -15.93
N ILE A 141 -5.55 -15.46 -15.78
CA ILE A 141 -6.01 -16.83 -15.50
C ILE A 141 -5.75 -17.76 -16.69
N PHE A 142 -6.13 -17.35 -17.90
CA PHE A 142 -5.92 -18.16 -19.10
C PHE A 142 -4.43 -18.43 -19.39
N PRO A 143 -3.50 -17.43 -19.31
CA PRO A 143 -2.07 -17.70 -19.46
C PRO A 143 -1.49 -18.62 -18.39
N VAL A 144 -1.98 -18.57 -17.14
CA VAL A 144 -1.53 -19.48 -16.07
C VAL A 144 -2.03 -20.91 -16.34
N GLN A 145 -3.26 -21.08 -16.81
CA GLN A 145 -3.85 -22.38 -17.08
C GLN A 145 -3.31 -23.03 -18.36
N ARG A 146 -3.13 -22.25 -19.42
CA ARG A 146 -2.73 -22.74 -20.75
C ARG A 146 -1.71 -21.81 -21.41
N PRO A 147 -0.47 -21.76 -20.87
CA PRO A 147 0.59 -20.92 -21.42
C PRO A 147 0.98 -21.26 -22.86
N ASP A 148 0.74 -22.50 -23.26
CA ASP A 148 0.98 -23.02 -24.61
C ASP A 148 0.16 -22.30 -25.69
N LEU A 149 -0.99 -21.74 -25.33
CA LEU A 149 -1.85 -20.99 -26.27
C LEU A 149 -1.40 -19.53 -26.49
N PHE A 150 -0.35 -19.09 -25.79
CA PHE A 150 0.15 -17.72 -25.87
C PHE A 150 1.58 -17.62 -26.42
N PRO A 151 1.82 -17.96 -27.69
CA PRO A 151 3.16 -17.99 -28.29
C PRO A 151 3.84 -16.62 -28.35
N LEU A 152 3.06 -15.52 -28.31
CA LEU A 152 3.56 -14.14 -28.27
C LEU A 152 3.73 -13.60 -26.85
N GLY A 153 3.49 -14.44 -25.84
CA GLY A 153 3.45 -14.04 -24.44
C GLY A 153 2.09 -13.42 -24.04
N TRP A 154 2.01 -12.92 -22.83
CA TRP A 154 0.81 -12.33 -22.23
C TRP A 154 1.12 -11.07 -21.44
N PRO A 155 0.10 -10.21 -21.19
CA PRO A 155 0.29 -9.01 -20.35
C PRO A 155 0.71 -9.38 -18.94
N ARG A 156 1.76 -8.72 -18.42
CA ARG A 156 2.25 -8.92 -17.05
C ARG A 156 2.04 -7.70 -16.17
N GLY A 157 1.88 -6.54 -16.78
CA GLY A 157 1.50 -5.30 -16.11
C GLY A 157 0.04 -4.99 -16.36
N ILE A 158 -0.77 -4.96 -15.31
CA ILE A 158 -2.20 -4.65 -15.34
C ILE A 158 -2.45 -3.42 -14.46
N LEU A 159 -3.06 -2.39 -15.01
CA LEU A 159 -3.50 -1.21 -14.29
C LEU A 159 -5.01 -1.28 -14.06
N MET A 160 -5.41 -1.36 -12.79
CA MET A 160 -6.80 -1.17 -12.40
C MET A 160 -7.02 0.29 -11.99
N TYR A 161 -7.97 0.95 -12.60
CA TYR A 161 -8.29 2.33 -12.30
C TYR A 161 -9.79 2.53 -12.18
N GLY A 162 -10.20 3.54 -11.42
CA GLY A 162 -11.61 3.85 -11.22
C GLY A 162 -11.87 4.47 -9.85
N PRO A 163 -13.15 4.79 -9.55
CA PRO A 163 -13.53 5.44 -8.32
C PRO A 163 -13.10 4.66 -7.06
N PRO A 164 -12.88 5.36 -5.94
CA PRO A 164 -12.62 4.69 -4.67
C PRO A 164 -13.81 3.84 -4.23
N GLY A 165 -13.56 2.79 -3.46
CA GLY A 165 -14.63 1.94 -2.91
C GLY A 165 -15.32 1.01 -3.91
N CYS A 166 -14.80 0.83 -5.13
CA CYS A 166 -15.37 -0.05 -6.17
C CYS A 166 -14.77 -1.46 -6.19
N GLY A 167 -13.95 -1.86 -5.19
CA GLY A 167 -13.47 -3.23 -5.04
C GLY A 167 -12.20 -3.57 -5.83
N LYS A 168 -11.36 -2.60 -6.23
CA LYS A 168 -10.10 -2.86 -6.95
C LYS A 168 -9.19 -3.85 -6.23
N THR A 169 -8.93 -3.62 -4.95
CA THR A 169 -8.09 -4.49 -4.11
C THR A 169 -8.69 -5.88 -3.96
N MET A 170 -10.01 -5.95 -3.73
CA MET A 170 -10.74 -7.22 -3.61
C MET A 170 -10.70 -8.05 -4.91
N LEU A 171 -10.84 -7.38 -6.05
CA LEU A 171 -10.78 -8.03 -7.36
C LEU A 171 -9.37 -8.59 -7.67
N ALA A 172 -8.30 -7.86 -7.26
CA ALA A 172 -6.94 -8.35 -7.39
C ALA A 172 -6.67 -9.57 -6.48
N ALA A 173 -7.15 -9.52 -5.24
CA ALA A 173 -7.03 -10.63 -4.29
C ALA A 173 -7.77 -11.88 -4.79
N ALA A 174 -9.02 -11.74 -5.24
CA ALA A 174 -9.78 -12.84 -5.83
C ALA A 174 -9.10 -13.45 -7.06
N THR A 175 -8.41 -12.63 -7.86
CA THR A 175 -7.62 -13.12 -9.00
C THR A 175 -6.46 -14.01 -8.54
N ALA A 176 -5.79 -13.65 -7.44
CA ALA A 176 -4.70 -14.46 -6.88
C ALA A 176 -5.19 -15.80 -6.34
N THR A 177 -6.35 -15.80 -5.66
CA THR A 177 -7.00 -17.04 -5.17
C THR A 177 -7.33 -17.98 -6.33
N GLU A 178 -7.89 -17.47 -7.42
CA GLU A 178 -8.30 -18.26 -8.58
C GLU A 178 -7.14 -18.99 -9.28
N ILE A 179 -5.93 -18.42 -9.25
CA ILE A 179 -4.74 -19.03 -9.84
C ILE A 179 -3.88 -19.80 -8.83
N ASP A 180 -4.35 -19.97 -7.59
CA ASP A 180 -3.55 -20.55 -6.50
C ASP A 180 -2.17 -19.87 -6.36
N GLY A 181 -2.17 -18.54 -6.50
CA GLY A 181 -0.96 -17.71 -6.51
C GLY A 181 -0.70 -17.02 -5.19
N TYR A 182 0.56 -16.65 -4.97
CA TYR A 182 0.91 -15.75 -3.87
C TYR A 182 0.53 -14.32 -4.20
N PHE A 183 0.01 -13.61 -3.21
CA PHE A 183 -0.40 -12.22 -3.30
C PHE A 183 0.48 -11.37 -2.39
N LEU A 184 1.31 -10.54 -3.01
CA LEU A 184 2.21 -9.62 -2.33
C LEU A 184 1.59 -8.23 -2.39
N THR A 185 1.00 -7.79 -1.29
CA THR A 185 0.41 -6.45 -1.20
C THR A 185 1.44 -5.44 -0.73
N VAL A 186 1.54 -4.35 -1.46
CA VAL A 186 2.45 -3.24 -1.17
C VAL A 186 1.67 -1.93 -1.20
N ASP A 187 1.77 -1.17 -0.12
CA ASP A 187 1.29 0.20 -0.07
C ASP A 187 2.38 1.13 -0.62
N ALA A 188 2.03 1.84 -1.69
CA ALA A 188 2.93 2.77 -2.36
C ALA A 188 3.41 3.91 -1.44
N ALA A 189 2.54 4.43 -0.57
CA ALA A 189 2.89 5.47 0.39
C ALA A 189 3.92 4.98 1.42
N THR A 190 3.81 3.72 1.84
CA THR A 190 4.75 3.09 2.77
C THR A 190 6.14 2.91 2.16
N ILE A 191 6.25 2.57 0.86
CA ILE A 191 7.54 2.51 0.16
C ILE A 191 8.22 3.87 0.16
N MET A 192 7.46 4.95 -0.05
CA MET A 192 8.00 6.31 -0.14
C MET A 192 8.33 6.93 1.21
N SER A 193 7.52 6.68 2.26
CA SER A 193 7.58 7.43 3.52
C SER A 193 8.62 6.91 4.51
N LYS A 194 8.88 5.61 4.55
CA LYS A 194 9.78 4.99 5.56
C LYS A 194 11.26 5.03 5.21
N TRP A 195 11.67 5.34 3.94
CA TRP A 195 13.01 4.97 3.47
C TRP A 195 13.63 5.92 2.45
N LEU A 196 13.72 7.20 2.77
CA LEU A 196 14.54 8.19 2.01
C LEU A 196 16.04 7.77 2.00
N GLY A 197 16.40 6.78 1.21
CA GLY A 197 17.76 6.22 1.04
C GLY A 197 17.78 4.72 0.81
N GLU A 198 16.72 3.98 1.21
CA GLU A 198 16.62 2.54 1.00
C GLU A 198 15.41 2.11 0.14
N ALA A 199 14.54 3.04 -0.21
CA ALA A 199 13.34 2.74 -1.00
C ALA A 199 13.65 2.04 -2.33
N GLU A 200 14.73 2.44 -3.00
CA GLU A 200 15.25 1.79 -4.21
C GLU A 200 15.63 0.32 -3.97
N LYS A 201 16.32 0.04 -2.85
CA LYS A 201 16.68 -1.34 -2.46
C LYS A 201 15.46 -2.17 -2.09
N ASN A 202 14.45 -1.56 -1.50
CA ASN A 202 13.22 -2.24 -1.11
C ASN A 202 12.37 -2.63 -2.32
N VAL A 203 12.31 -1.78 -3.34
CA VAL A 203 11.73 -2.16 -4.63
C VAL A 203 12.46 -3.37 -5.21
N ALA A 204 13.80 -3.33 -5.29
CA ALA A 204 14.56 -4.47 -5.82
C ALA A 204 14.35 -5.76 -4.99
N LYS A 205 14.30 -5.65 -3.66
CA LYS A 205 14.02 -6.81 -2.77
C LYS A 205 12.63 -7.39 -3.00
N LEU A 206 11.60 -6.56 -3.17
CA LEU A 206 10.23 -6.99 -3.46
C LEU A 206 10.21 -7.90 -4.70
N PHE A 207 10.80 -7.44 -5.79
CA PHE A 207 10.84 -8.21 -7.03
C PHE A 207 11.70 -9.47 -6.93
N ASN A 208 12.81 -9.41 -6.15
CA ASN A 208 13.65 -10.59 -5.91
C ASN A 208 12.91 -11.64 -5.06
N SER A 209 12.21 -11.23 -4.00
CA SER A 209 11.39 -12.16 -3.20
C SER A 209 10.30 -12.83 -4.05
N ALA A 210 9.67 -12.09 -4.96
CA ALA A 210 8.70 -12.67 -5.88
C ALA A 210 9.34 -13.70 -6.85
N ARG A 211 10.57 -13.44 -7.32
CA ARG A 211 11.33 -14.39 -8.14
C ARG A 211 11.76 -15.63 -7.36
N GLU A 212 12.20 -15.46 -6.10
CA GLU A 212 12.57 -16.55 -5.20
C GLU A 212 11.36 -17.47 -4.95
N MET A 213 10.17 -16.92 -4.67
CA MET A 213 8.95 -17.71 -4.52
C MET A 213 8.63 -18.58 -5.75
N LEU A 214 8.79 -18.02 -6.95
CA LEU A 214 8.59 -18.78 -8.18
C LEU A 214 9.64 -19.88 -8.36
N ASN A 215 10.90 -19.61 -7.99
CA ASN A 215 11.98 -20.61 -8.04
C ASN A 215 11.77 -21.72 -7.00
N ASP A 216 11.17 -21.40 -5.85
CA ASP A 216 10.82 -22.33 -4.76
C ASP A 216 9.55 -23.15 -5.06
N GLY A 217 8.98 -23.01 -6.27
CA GLY A 217 7.88 -23.83 -6.74
C GLY A 217 6.49 -23.20 -6.66
N ALA A 218 6.40 -21.90 -6.38
CA ALA A 218 5.13 -21.18 -6.51
C ALA A 218 4.64 -21.21 -7.97
N LYS A 219 3.36 -21.52 -8.20
CA LYS A 219 2.77 -21.54 -9.55
C LYS A 219 2.74 -20.16 -10.18
N SER A 220 2.42 -19.15 -9.37
CA SER A 220 2.28 -17.78 -9.80
C SER A 220 2.43 -16.80 -8.64
N VAL A 221 2.84 -15.56 -8.93
CA VAL A 221 2.96 -14.48 -7.96
C VAL A 221 2.33 -13.22 -8.53
N ILE A 222 1.45 -12.59 -7.76
CA ILE A 222 0.89 -11.27 -8.05
C ILE A 222 1.50 -10.28 -7.08
N ILE A 223 2.15 -9.25 -7.61
CA ILE A 223 2.57 -8.05 -6.87
C ILE A 223 1.46 -7.02 -7.05
N PHE A 224 0.72 -6.75 -5.98
CA PHE A 224 -0.33 -5.74 -5.95
C PHE A 224 0.17 -4.46 -5.31
N ILE A 225 0.00 -3.34 -6.00
CA ILE A 225 0.42 -2.03 -5.53
C ILE A 225 -0.80 -1.14 -5.49
N ASP A 226 -1.25 -0.83 -4.28
CA ASP A 226 -2.35 0.12 -4.09
C ASP A 226 -1.85 1.56 -4.11
N GLU A 227 -2.75 2.49 -4.38
CA GLU A 227 -2.47 3.93 -4.48
C GLU A 227 -1.25 4.25 -5.36
N LEU A 228 -1.17 3.60 -6.52
CA LEU A 228 -0.04 3.69 -7.43
C LEU A 228 0.32 5.13 -7.80
N ASP A 229 -0.64 6.05 -7.81
CA ASP A 229 -0.45 7.47 -8.06
C ASP A 229 0.40 8.17 -6.98
N SER A 230 0.46 7.65 -5.77
CA SER A 230 1.33 8.17 -4.71
C SER A 230 2.80 7.82 -4.94
N LEU A 231 3.09 6.67 -5.57
CA LEU A 231 4.45 6.22 -5.92
C LEU A 231 4.93 6.78 -7.27
N LEU A 232 4.06 6.82 -8.26
CA LEU A 232 4.40 7.01 -9.67
C LEU A 232 3.80 8.28 -10.29
N GLY A 233 3.10 9.09 -9.49
CA GLY A 233 2.53 10.36 -9.94
C GLY A 233 3.62 11.41 -10.23
N SER A 234 3.43 12.21 -11.28
CA SER A 234 4.30 13.35 -11.56
C SER A 234 4.07 14.45 -10.53
N ARG A 235 5.12 14.89 -9.85
CA ARG A 235 5.10 16.04 -8.95
C ARG A 235 6.05 17.11 -9.47
N ASN A 236 5.61 18.36 -9.44
CA ASN A 236 6.40 19.50 -9.94
C ASN A 236 7.67 19.80 -9.14
N GLN A 237 7.91 19.09 -8.02
CA GLN A 237 9.11 19.19 -7.18
C GLN A 237 9.49 17.78 -6.72
N GLU A 238 10.07 16.99 -7.62
CA GLU A 238 10.59 15.67 -7.27
C GLU A 238 11.91 15.80 -6.50
N VAL A 239 11.98 15.19 -5.32
CA VAL A 239 13.23 15.03 -4.59
C VAL A 239 14.01 13.88 -5.23
N GLY A 240 15.32 14.02 -5.41
CA GLY A 240 16.14 13.04 -6.14
C GLY A 240 16.07 11.57 -5.69
N GLY A 241 15.50 11.32 -4.48
CA GLY A 241 15.18 9.99 -3.98
C GLY A 241 13.98 9.35 -4.66
N GLU A 242 12.93 10.13 -4.92
CA GLU A 242 11.71 9.65 -5.59
C GLU A 242 12.00 9.22 -7.03
N ILE A 243 12.81 9.99 -7.74
CA ILE A 243 13.23 9.67 -9.12
C ILE A 243 13.95 8.31 -9.17
N ARG A 244 14.84 8.03 -8.19
CA ARG A 244 15.58 6.76 -8.14
C ARG A 244 14.64 5.57 -7.91
N VAL A 245 13.69 5.68 -6.99
CA VAL A 245 12.69 4.65 -6.72
C VAL A 245 11.86 4.36 -7.98
N ARG A 246 11.39 5.41 -8.67
CA ARG A 246 10.65 5.29 -9.93
C ARG A 246 11.45 4.58 -11.01
N ASN A 247 12.72 4.97 -11.19
CA ASN A 247 13.61 4.35 -12.17
C ASN A 247 13.90 2.88 -11.84
N GLN A 248 14.08 2.55 -10.55
CA GLN A 248 14.24 1.16 -10.11
C GLN A 248 12.99 0.34 -10.40
N PHE A 249 11.82 0.91 -10.12
CA PHE A 249 10.55 0.24 -10.42
C PHE A 249 10.38 -0.03 -11.92
N LEU A 250 10.64 0.96 -12.78
CA LEU A 250 10.63 0.79 -14.24
C LEU A 250 11.61 -0.31 -14.69
N LYS A 251 12.82 -0.32 -14.14
CA LYS A 251 13.84 -1.33 -14.45
C LYS A 251 13.38 -2.74 -14.08
N GLU A 252 12.73 -2.90 -12.90
CA GLU A 252 12.22 -4.19 -12.47
C GLU A 252 11.05 -4.66 -13.35
N MET A 253 10.14 -3.74 -13.72
CA MET A 253 9.05 -4.05 -14.65
C MET A 253 9.58 -4.51 -16.02
N ASP A 254 10.55 -3.78 -16.58
CA ASP A 254 11.20 -4.17 -17.86
C ASP A 254 11.88 -5.54 -17.75
N GLY A 255 12.55 -5.82 -16.62
CA GLY A 255 13.18 -7.11 -16.36
C GLY A 255 12.21 -8.31 -16.34
N ILE A 256 10.97 -8.09 -15.92
CA ILE A 256 9.93 -9.12 -15.96
C ILE A 256 9.45 -9.33 -17.40
N MET A 257 9.28 -8.25 -18.16
CA MET A 257 8.82 -8.32 -19.54
C MET A 257 9.81 -9.02 -20.46
N ASP A 258 11.12 -8.78 -20.28
CA ASP A 258 12.16 -9.26 -21.19
C ASP A 258 12.64 -10.70 -20.87
N LYS A 259 12.83 -11.01 -19.59
CA LYS A 259 13.54 -12.23 -19.14
C LYS A 259 12.65 -13.42 -18.83
N GLY A 260 11.34 -13.30 -18.88
CA GLY A 260 10.50 -14.30 -18.26
C GLY A 260 9.40 -14.82 -19.15
N LYS A 261 9.68 -15.32 -20.36
CA LYS A 261 8.63 -15.91 -21.21
C LYS A 261 7.77 -16.98 -20.50
N ASN A 262 8.28 -17.62 -19.45
CA ASN A 262 7.58 -18.66 -18.70
C ASN A 262 7.34 -18.33 -17.21
N LEU A 263 7.66 -17.10 -16.75
CA LEU A 263 7.42 -16.70 -15.38
C LEU A 263 6.00 -16.16 -15.22
N HIS A 264 5.20 -16.78 -14.38
CA HIS A 264 3.86 -16.32 -14.00
C HIS A 264 3.93 -15.30 -12.88
N MET A 265 4.65 -14.19 -13.13
CA MET A 265 4.73 -13.03 -12.28
C MET A 265 3.94 -11.89 -12.90
N TYR A 266 3.02 -11.33 -12.13
CA TYR A 266 2.12 -10.26 -12.56
C TYR A 266 2.25 -9.06 -11.63
N ILE A 267 2.17 -7.85 -12.19
CA ILE A 267 2.11 -6.61 -11.45
C ILE A 267 0.73 -6.02 -11.68
N ILE A 268 -0.04 -5.88 -10.61
CA ILE A 268 -1.34 -5.23 -10.65
C ILE A 268 -1.21 -3.91 -9.88
N GLY A 269 -1.26 -2.79 -10.58
CA GLY A 269 -1.34 -1.46 -9.96
C GLY A 269 -2.78 -1.01 -9.84
N ALA A 270 -3.18 -0.47 -8.69
CA ALA A 270 -4.48 0.15 -8.50
C ALA A 270 -4.31 1.65 -8.26
N THR A 271 -5.18 2.46 -8.88
CA THR A 271 -5.17 3.92 -8.70
C THR A 271 -6.57 4.51 -8.78
N ASN A 272 -6.80 5.54 -7.97
CA ASN A 272 -7.98 6.38 -8.07
C ASN A 272 -7.75 7.61 -8.97
N LYS A 273 -6.52 7.86 -9.40
CA LYS A 273 -6.13 9.03 -10.21
C LYS A 273 -5.25 8.62 -11.40
N PRO A 274 -5.81 7.91 -12.40
CA PRO A 274 -5.02 7.40 -13.52
C PRO A 274 -4.35 8.51 -14.35
N TRP A 275 -4.92 9.71 -14.36
CA TRP A 275 -4.35 10.90 -15.02
C TRP A 275 -3.09 11.46 -14.33
N ALA A 276 -2.80 11.03 -13.10
CA ALA A 276 -1.57 11.42 -12.40
C ALA A 276 -0.36 10.57 -12.82
N LEU A 277 -0.58 9.44 -13.50
CA LEU A 277 0.51 8.54 -13.89
C LEU A 277 1.23 9.02 -15.15
N ASP A 278 2.56 8.92 -15.12
CA ASP A 278 3.40 9.27 -16.25
C ASP A 278 3.36 8.25 -17.37
N TRP A 279 3.60 8.74 -18.61
CA TRP A 279 3.64 7.92 -19.80
C TRP A 279 4.61 6.72 -19.72
N PRO A 280 5.84 6.81 -19.18
CA PRO A 280 6.73 5.67 -19.03
C PRO A 280 6.11 4.51 -18.27
N PHE A 281 5.34 4.77 -17.21
CA PHE A 281 4.62 3.74 -16.45
C PHE A 281 3.42 3.19 -17.20
N LEU A 282 2.61 4.08 -17.80
CA LEU A 282 1.44 3.68 -18.59
C LEU A 282 1.81 2.70 -19.70
N ARG A 283 3.01 2.84 -20.29
CA ARG A 283 3.53 1.92 -21.32
C ARG A 283 3.83 0.51 -20.76
N ARG A 284 4.21 0.37 -19.48
CA ARG A 284 4.48 -0.92 -18.84
C ARG A 284 3.22 -1.63 -18.39
N PHE A 285 2.14 -0.88 -18.16
CA PHE A 285 0.82 -1.45 -17.91
C PHE A 285 0.13 -1.76 -19.24
N GLN A 286 0.38 -2.96 -19.74
CA GLN A 286 -0.09 -3.42 -21.06
C GLN A 286 -1.60 -3.57 -21.11
N ARG A 287 -2.23 -3.92 -19.99
CA ARG A 287 -3.69 -4.02 -19.85
C ARG A 287 -4.18 -2.97 -18.86
N ARG A 288 -5.23 -2.23 -19.23
CA ARG A 288 -5.85 -1.21 -18.37
C ARG A 288 -7.30 -1.57 -18.17
N VAL A 289 -7.68 -1.76 -16.93
CA VAL A 289 -9.00 -2.27 -16.53
C VAL A 289 -9.74 -1.18 -15.77
N TYR A 290 -10.82 -0.68 -16.33
CA TYR A 290 -11.69 0.26 -15.65
C TYR A 290 -12.61 -0.49 -14.69
N VAL A 291 -12.51 -0.17 -13.39
CA VAL A 291 -13.36 -0.68 -12.33
C VAL A 291 -14.41 0.38 -12.04
N HIS A 292 -15.57 0.22 -12.65
CA HIS A 292 -16.66 1.20 -12.60
C HIS A 292 -17.50 1.08 -11.32
N LEU A 293 -18.38 2.05 -11.09
CA LEU A 293 -19.40 1.96 -10.06
C LEU A 293 -20.32 0.74 -10.30
N PRO A 294 -20.92 0.17 -9.24
CA PRO A 294 -21.85 -0.94 -9.39
C PRO A 294 -23.10 -0.50 -10.17
N ASP A 295 -23.50 -1.32 -11.13
CA ASP A 295 -24.79 -1.20 -11.80
C ASP A 295 -25.94 -1.55 -10.85
N VAL A 296 -27.18 -1.40 -11.31
CA VAL A 296 -28.37 -1.64 -10.47
C VAL A 296 -28.40 -3.07 -9.95
N ASP A 297 -28.09 -4.06 -10.79
CA ASP A 297 -28.09 -5.48 -10.38
C ASP A 297 -27.02 -5.77 -9.33
N ALA A 298 -25.83 -5.20 -9.51
CA ALA A 298 -24.75 -5.30 -8.52
C ALA A 298 -25.14 -4.62 -7.21
N ARG A 299 -25.81 -3.45 -7.25
CA ARG A 299 -26.30 -2.78 -6.03
C ARG A 299 -27.34 -3.63 -5.29
N ILE A 300 -28.29 -4.23 -6.01
CA ILE A 300 -29.26 -5.17 -5.41
C ILE A 300 -28.55 -6.33 -4.72
N ALA A 301 -27.56 -6.94 -5.40
CA ALA A 301 -26.79 -8.04 -4.85
C ALA A 301 -25.98 -7.62 -3.61
N MET A 302 -25.35 -6.42 -3.62
CA MET A 302 -24.64 -5.86 -2.48
C MET A 302 -25.57 -5.60 -1.29
N PHE A 303 -26.76 -5.00 -1.53
CA PHE A 303 -27.74 -4.82 -0.46
C PHE A 303 -28.19 -6.16 0.10
N ARG A 304 -28.44 -7.16 -0.74
CA ARG A 304 -28.79 -8.52 -0.28
C ARG A 304 -27.72 -9.09 0.64
N ASP A 305 -26.45 -9.01 0.25
CA ASP A 305 -25.33 -9.52 1.04
C ASP A 305 -25.21 -8.79 2.39
N TYR A 306 -25.18 -7.45 2.39
CA TYR A 306 -25.03 -6.66 3.60
C TYR A 306 -26.26 -6.68 4.53
N THR A 307 -27.44 -6.99 4.01
CA THR A 307 -28.68 -7.08 4.82
C THR A 307 -29.01 -8.51 5.25
N THR A 308 -28.29 -9.54 4.76
CA THR A 308 -28.53 -10.94 5.18
C THR A 308 -28.58 -11.14 6.70
N PRO A 309 -27.71 -10.54 7.53
CA PRO A 309 -27.76 -10.67 8.98
C PRO A 309 -28.80 -9.77 9.65
N ILE A 310 -29.58 -8.99 8.89
CA ILE A 310 -30.48 -7.94 9.38
C ILE A 310 -31.93 -8.32 9.05
N LYS A 311 -32.85 -8.02 9.95
CA LYS A 311 -34.27 -8.20 9.65
C LYS A 311 -34.85 -6.96 8.98
N LEU A 312 -35.47 -7.17 7.81
CA LEU A 312 -36.12 -6.16 7.01
C LEU A 312 -37.64 -6.36 7.08
N ASP A 313 -38.41 -5.27 7.29
CA ASP A 313 -39.87 -5.27 7.25
C ASP A 313 -40.35 -4.77 5.88
N ASN A 314 -40.79 -5.71 5.04
CA ASN A 314 -41.33 -5.45 3.69
C ASN A 314 -40.49 -4.52 2.79
N VAL A 315 -39.18 -4.54 2.91
CA VAL A 315 -38.26 -3.72 2.12
C VAL A 315 -37.90 -4.45 0.82
N LYS A 316 -38.22 -3.85 -0.31
CA LYS A 316 -37.73 -4.32 -1.62
C LYS A 316 -36.33 -3.75 -1.87
N LEU A 317 -35.37 -4.64 -2.15
CA LEU A 317 -33.98 -4.22 -2.40
C LEU A 317 -33.85 -3.41 -3.68
N GLU A 318 -34.74 -3.63 -4.64
CA GLU A 318 -34.84 -2.88 -5.89
C GLU A 318 -35.10 -1.39 -5.63
N ASP A 319 -36.01 -1.07 -4.71
CA ASP A 319 -36.36 0.31 -4.36
C ASP A 319 -35.15 1.04 -3.75
N ILE A 320 -34.36 0.36 -2.89
CA ILE A 320 -33.15 0.95 -2.31
C ILE A 320 -32.06 1.10 -3.37
N ALA A 321 -31.91 0.11 -4.25
CA ALA A 321 -30.90 0.15 -5.32
C ALA A 321 -31.17 1.29 -6.30
N GLU A 322 -32.42 1.61 -6.61
CA GLU A 322 -32.77 2.77 -7.43
C GLU A 322 -32.40 4.10 -6.75
N LEU A 323 -32.64 4.21 -5.45
CA LEU A 323 -32.32 5.42 -4.65
C LEU A 323 -30.82 5.64 -4.48
N THR A 324 -29.97 4.63 -4.74
CA THR A 324 -28.53 4.67 -4.56
C THR A 324 -27.74 4.69 -5.87
N ASP A 325 -28.32 5.28 -6.92
CA ASP A 325 -27.56 5.48 -8.14
C ASP A 325 -26.34 6.37 -7.92
N GLY A 326 -25.20 5.98 -8.50
CA GLY A 326 -23.92 6.68 -8.32
C GLY A 326 -23.18 6.34 -7.04
N TYR A 327 -23.70 5.46 -6.18
CA TYR A 327 -23.01 5.01 -4.96
C TYR A 327 -21.97 3.94 -5.29
N SER A 328 -20.82 4.00 -4.62
CA SER A 328 -19.79 2.95 -4.64
C SER A 328 -20.18 1.78 -3.72
N GLY A 329 -19.48 0.65 -3.85
CA GLY A 329 -19.67 -0.49 -2.93
C GLY A 329 -19.42 -0.15 -1.47
N SER A 330 -18.43 0.72 -1.19
CA SER A 330 -18.19 1.22 0.17
C SER A 330 -19.31 2.11 0.67
N ASP A 331 -19.88 2.98 -0.18
CA ASP A 331 -21.01 3.83 0.19
C ASP A 331 -22.23 2.99 0.56
N ILE A 332 -22.53 1.92 -0.21
CA ILE A 332 -23.64 1.00 0.06
C ILE A 332 -23.45 0.31 1.42
N LYS A 333 -22.25 -0.19 1.70
CA LYS A 333 -21.91 -0.78 2.99
C LYS A 333 -22.13 0.21 4.13
N ASP A 334 -21.65 1.44 3.96
CA ASP A 334 -21.80 2.53 4.93
C ASP A 334 -23.25 2.93 5.17
N VAL A 335 -24.10 2.89 4.13
CA VAL A 335 -25.55 3.11 4.27
C VAL A 335 -26.16 2.00 5.12
N CYS A 336 -25.92 0.72 4.81
CA CYS A 336 -26.44 -0.41 5.58
C CYS A 336 -26.01 -0.36 7.05
N GLN A 337 -24.73 -0.06 7.32
CA GLN A 337 -24.21 0.09 8.68
C GLN A 337 -24.87 1.26 9.42
N SER A 338 -25.10 2.39 8.75
CA SER A 338 -25.72 3.57 9.37
C SER A 338 -27.19 3.36 9.71
N VAL A 339 -27.92 2.64 8.85
CA VAL A 339 -29.31 2.26 9.11
C VAL A 339 -29.37 1.32 10.32
N LEU A 340 -28.50 0.31 10.38
CA LEU A 340 -28.43 -0.60 11.52
C LEU A 340 -28.13 0.14 12.82
N ILE A 341 -27.11 1.02 12.82
CA ILE A 341 -26.74 1.82 13.98
C ILE A 341 -27.91 2.72 14.44
N SER A 342 -28.68 3.32 13.51
CA SER A 342 -29.82 4.15 13.85
C SER A 342 -30.87 3.36 14.63
N VAL A 343 -31.25 2.18 14.14
CA VAL A 343 -32.28 1.33 14.77
C VAL A 343 -31.78 0.75 16.11
N VAL A 344 -30.52 0.37 16.20
CA VAL A 344 -29.90 -0.07 17.46
C VAL A 344 -29.86 1.09 18.48
N SER A 345 -29.55 2.31 18.04
CA SER A 345 -29.56 3.50 18.92
C SER A 345 -30.93 3.78 19.53
N GLU A 346 -32.05 3.49 18.82
CA GLU A 346 -33.41 3.59 19.37
C GLU A 346 -33.62 2.62 20.53
N LEU A 347 -33.06 1.39 20.44
CA LEU A 347 -33.16 0.41 21.53
C LEU A 347 -32.41 0.91 22.78
N PHE A 348 -31.20 1.50 22.58
CA PHE A 348 -30.47 2.10 23.70
C PHE A 348 -31.19 3.30 24.31
N ALA A 349 -31.79 4.15 23.50
CA ALA A 349 -32.52 5.31 23.97
C ALA A 349 -33.79 4.94 24.80
N LYS A 350 -34.37 3.76 24.54
CA LYS A 350 -35.49 3.21 25.32
C LYS A 350 -35.04 2.56 26.63
N GLY A 351 -33.73 2.45 26.89
CA GLY A 351 -33.21 1.78 28.10
C GLY A 351 -33.31 0.25 28.08
N GLU A 352 -33.68 -0.34 26.95
CA GLU A 352 -33.88 -1.79 26.81
C GLU A 352 -32.59 -2.55 26.47
N ALA A 353 -31.49 -1.85 26.26
CA ALA A 353 -30.19 -2.45 25.84
C ALA A 353 -29.52 -3.33 26.91
N GLU A 354 -29.86 -3.16 28.20
CA GLU A 354 -29.36 -4.00 29.28
C GLU A 354 -29.98 -5.41 29.27
N ASN A 355 -31.16 -5.57 28.68
CA ASN A 355 -31.82 -6.86 28.54
C ASN A 355 -31.31 -7.58 27.29
N LYS A 356 -30.55 -8.68 27.46
CA LYS A 356 -29.99 -9.48 26.36
C LYS A 356 -31.02 -10.09 25.41
N ASP A 357 -32.26 -10.22 25.84
CA ASP A 357 -33.35 -10.77 25.03
C ASP A 357 -34.04 -9.70 24.17
N SER A 358 -33.81 -8.42 24.45
CA SER A 358 -34.33 -7.31 23.65
C SER A 358 -33.61 -7.23 22.32
N LYS A 359 -34.35 -7.12 21.24
CA LYS A 359 -33.84 -7.00 19.86
C LYS A 359 -34.28 -5.67 19.28
N PRO A 360 -33.42 -5.06 18.42
CA PRO A 360 -33.85 -3.89 17.69
C PRO A 360 -35.04 -4.23 16.79
N ARG A 361 -35.87 -3.25 16.50
CA ARG A 361 -37.00 -3.41 15.57
C ARG A 361 -36.50 -3.75 14.17
N ASP A 362 -37.36 -4.32 13.36
CA ASP A 362 -37.09 -4.57 11.96
C ASP A 362 -36.86 -3.24 11.20
N ILE A 363 -35.99 -3.25 10.22
CA ILE A 363 -35.61 -2.08 9.44
C ILE A 363 -36.61 -1.87 8.30
N THR A 364 -37.06 -0.64 8.11
CA THR A 364 -38.02 -0.25 7.09
C THR A 364 -37.34 0.51 5.94
N LEU A 365 -38.07 0.67 4.83
CA LEU A 365 -37.58 1.49 3.69
C LEU A 365 -37.41 2.97 4.10
N ASP A 366 -38.18 3.47 5.04
CA ASP A 366 -38.09 4.87 5.48
C ASP A 366 -36.81 5.13 6.29
N ASP A 367 -36.28 4.12 7.01
CA ASP A 367 -34.96 4.21 7.66
C ASP A 367 -33.85 4.41 6.62
N PHE A 368 -33.88 3.67 5.52
CA PHE A 368 -32.96 3.88 4.40
C PHE A 368 -33.11 5.28 3.80
N LYS A 369 -34.34 5.73 3.54
CA LYS A 369 -34.57 7.07 2.98
C LYS A 369 -34.07 8.17 3.90
N GLU A 370 -34.20 8.02 5.21
CA GLU A 370 -33.72 8.99 6.19
C GLU A 370 -32.18 9.10 6.18
N ILE A 371 -31.50 7.97 6.13
CA ILE A 371 -30.03 7.93 6.02
C ILE A 371 -29.57 8.50 4.69
N LEU A 372 -30.23 8.17 3.57
CA LEU A 372 -29.88 8.66 2.23
C LEU A 372 -30.07 10.18 2.08
N LYS A 373 -30.97 10.81 2.85
CA LYS A 373 -31.06 12.28 2.91
C LYS A 373 -29.79 12.93 3.49
N LYS A 374 -29.10 12.22 4.38
CA LYS A 374 -27.91 12.71 5.09
C LYS A 374 -26.60 12.30 4.39
N LYS A 375 -26.58 11.16 3.72
CA LYS A 375 -25.42 10.62 3.02
C LYS A 375 -25.56 10.84 1.51
N ARG A 376 -24.50 11.39 0.91
CA ARG A 376 -24.39 11.54 -0.54
C ARG A 376 -23.34 10.57 -1.08
N PRO A 377 -23.40 10.20 -2.36
CA PRO A 377 -22.35 9.39 -2.97
C PRO A 377 -20.99 10.06 -2.84
N SER A 378 -19.97 9.26 -2.55
CA SER A 378 -18.58 9.73 -2.39
C SER A 378 -17.94 10.15 -3.71
N VAL A 379 -18.50 9.72 -4.84
CA VAL A 379 -17.98 9.96 -6.18
C VAL A 379 -18.79 11.05 -6.87
N SER A 380 -18.14 12.13 -7.28
CA SER A 380 -18.80 13.20 -8.00
C SER A 380 -18.97 12.89 -9.50
N GLY A 381 -20.02 13.48 -10.12
CA GLY A 381 -20.22 13.34 -11.58
C GLY A 381 -19.06 13.89 -12.41
N GLU A 382 -18.30 14.87 -11.90
CA GLU A 382 -17.09 15.38 -12.56
C GLU A 382 -15.98 14.32 -12.57
N MET A 383 -15.79 13.63 -11.44
CA MET A 383 -14.81 12.55 -11.34
C MET A 383 -15.17 11.42 -12.31
N LEU A 384 -16.44 11.05 -12.43
CA LEU A 384 -16.88 10.04 -13.41
C LEU A 384 -16.59 10.45 -14.85
N ARG A 385 -16.85 11.70 -15.21
CA ARG A 385 -16.50 12.23 -16.54
C ARG A 385 -15.00 12.18 -16.80
N ALA A 386 -14.17 12.50 -15.80
CA ALA A 386 -12.71 12.41 -15.93
C ALA A 386 -12.23 10.97 -16.19
N TYR A 387 -12.83 9.96 -15.55
CA TYR A 387 -12.50 8.55 -15.84
C TYR A 387 -12.90 8.15 -17.27
N VAL A 388 -14.09 8.52 -17.71
CA VAL A 388 -14.57 8.22 -19.09
C VAL A 388 -13.62 8.85 -20.10
N GLN A 389 -13.33 10.14 -19.98
CA GLN A 389 -12.42 10.85 -20.89
C GLN A 389 -11.01 10.23 -20.88
N TRP A 390 -10.47 9.90 -19.70
CA TRP A 390 -9.18 9.24 -19.62
C TRP A 390 -9.21 7.85 -20.27
N SER A 391 -10.27 7.08 -20.02
CA SER A 391 -10.47 5.76 -20.63
C SER A 391 -10.47 5.83 -22.15
N GLU A 392 -11.15 6.82 -22.75
CA GLU A 392 -11.19 7.00 -24.20
C GLU A 392 -9.82 7.31 -24.80
N ASN A 393 -9.02 8.14 -24.12
CA ASN A 393 -7.69 8.54 -24.59
C ASN A 393 -6.62 7.46 -24.40
N TYR A 394 -6.79 6.59 -23.42
CA TYR A 394 -5.74 5.64 -22.97
C TYR A 394 -6.22 4.18 -22.95
N LYS A 395 -7.29 3.83 -23.67
CA LYS A 395 -7.69 2.43 -23.85
C LYS A 395 -6.48 1.62 -24.34
N ALA A 396 -5.95 0.75 -23.50
CA ALA A 396 -5.16 -0.37 -23.95
C ALA A 396 -6.12 -1.53 -24.12
N LEU A 397 -6.34 -1.93 -25.34
CA LEU A 397 -7.17 -3.07 -25.71
C LEU A 397 -6.62 -4.36 -25.14
#